data_dec7a0d16fe58b692bc272a14b4797f9
#
_entry.id   dec7a0d16fe58b692bc272a14b4797f9
#
_cell.length_a   1.000
_cell.length_b   1.000
_cell.length_c   1.000
_cell.angle_alpha   90.00
_cell.angle_beta   90.00
_cell.angle_gamma   90.00
#
_symmetry.space_group_name_H-M   'P 1'
#
loop_
_entity.id
_entity.type
_entity.pdbx_description
1 polymer ?
#
loop_
_entity_poly.entity_id
_entity_poly.type
_entity_poly.pdbx_seq_one_letter_code
_entity_poly.pdbx_strand_id
1 'polypeptide(L)'
;MRKNGNVMTESAADLNTETDDKNPVLIVRNFYDQDINKSLLDYQQTHEKMLHFTQNRCEDTADEIWLLQHPKIFTQGQAGKAEHVLFAGDIPVVQSDRGGQVTYHGPGQLVVYLMIDIKRKGWGPRQLVSAIEDAIVATLKDFAIDSAPKKEAPGVYVKQTIGDAKIASLGLRIKQGRSFHGLALNIDMDMEPFQRINPCGYVGMAMTQVKTELFASKLLTAETQKTLFESVSTQLKHHLTECLDYANNIELPA
;
A
#
# COMPACT_ATOMS: atom_id res chain seq x y z
N MET A 1 -47.59 -17.30 -20.64
CA MET A 1 -46.33 -17.10 -21.38
C MET A 1 -45.49 -16.08 -20.64
N ARG A 2 -44.50 -16.53 -19.89
CA ARG A 2 -43.52 -15.64 -19.17
C ARG A 2 -42.19 -15.76 -19.92
N LYS A 3 -41.69 -14.64 -20.41
CA LYS A 3 -40.36 -14.55 -21.02
C LYS A 3 -39.34 -14.32 -19.92
N ASN A 4 -38.45 -15.27 -19.75
CA ASN A 4 -37.26 -15.16 -18.91
C ASN A 4 -36.26 -14.22 -19.58
N GLY A 5 -35.90 -13.14 -18.93
CA GLY A 5 -34.76 -12.28 -19.28
C GLY A 5 -33.46 -12.90 -18.75
N ASN A 6 -32.60 -13.27 -19.67
CA ASN A 6 -31.26 -13.75 -19.39
C ASN A 6 -30.38 -12.52 -19.07
N VAL A 7 -29.94 -12.39 -17.82
CA VAL A 7 -28.92 -11.42 -17.45
C VAL A 7 -27.57 -12.07 -17.76
N MET A 8 -26.94 -11.61 -18.85
CA MET A 8 -25.57 -12.01 -19.17
C MET A 8 -24.62 -11.36 -18.17
N THR A 9 -23.96 -12.19 -17.38
CA THR A 9 -22.78 -11.79 -16.61
C THR A 9 -21.62 -11.66 -17.60
N GLU A 10 -21.21 -10.46 -17.91
CA GLU A 10 -19.96 -10.21 -18.65
C GLU A 10 -18.79 -10.69 -17.81
N SER A 11 -18.13 -11.72 -18.27
CA SER A 11 -16.88 -12.20 -17.69
C SER A 11 -15.75 -11.29 -18.14
N ALA A 12 -14.83 -11.00 -17.23
CA ALA A 12 -13.63 -10.15 -17.47
C ALA A 12 -12.66 -10.73 -18.53
N ALA A 13 -13.07 -11.73 -19.28
CA ALA A 13 -12.26 -12.41 -20.29
C ALA A 13 -12.30 -11.78 -21.69
N ASP A 14 -13.20 -10.82 -21.97
CA ASP A 14 -13.43 -10.30 -23.33
C ASP A 14 -12.79 -8.93 -23.63
N LEU A 15 -11.92 -8.43 -22.75
CA LEU A 15 -11.10 -7.26 -23.05
C LEU A 15 -9.79 -7.68 -23.76
N ASN A 16 -9.94 -8.26 -24.95
CA ASN A 16 -8.83 -8.41 -25.89
C ASN A 16 -8.54 -7.05 -26.53
N THR A 17 -7.94 -6.13 -25.77
CA THR A 17 -7.24 -5.00 -26.35
C THR A 17 -5.94 -5.56 -26.91
N GLU A 18 -5.72 -5.44 -28.23
CA GLU A 18 -4.41 -5.62 -28.86
C GLU A 18 -3.42 -4.66 -28.17
N THR A 19 -2.82 -5.10 -27.07
CA THR A 19 -1.73 -4.40 -26.41
C THR A 19 -0.49 -4.68 -27.24
N ASP A 20 0.09 -3.62 -27.79
CA ASP A 20 1.42 -3.66 -28.39
C ASP A 20 2.36 -4.31 -27.35
N ASP A 21 2.96 -5.46 -27.68
CA ASP A 21 3.66 -6.42 -26.81
C ASP A 21 4.89 -5.81 -26.06
N LYS A 22 5.12 -4.50 -26.21
CA LYS A 22 6.27 -3.77 -25.67
C LYS A 22 5.97 -2.86 -24.47
N ASN A 23 4.70 -2.66 -24.07
CA ASN A 23 4.35 -1.72 -23.02
C ASN A 23 3.28 -2.30 -22.09
N PRO A 24 3.69 -3.04 -21.04
CA PRO A 24 2.75 -3.65 -20.10
C PRO A 24 1.91 -2.57 -19.39
N VAL A 25 0.63 -2.84 -19.23
CA VAL A 25 -0.33 -1.99 -18.52
C VAL A 25 -0.46 -2.46 -17.08
N LEU A 26 -0.50 -1.52 -16.14
CA LEU A 26 -0.78 -1.78 -14.73
C LEU A 26 -2.28 -1.63 -14.46
N ILE A 27 -2.89 -2.66 -13.91
CA ILE A 27 -4.27 -2.57 -13.44
C ILE A 27 -4.29 -1.95 -12.04
N VAL A 28 -5.09 -0.92 -11.87
CA VAL A 28 -5.29 -0.26 -10.58
C VAL A 28 -6.70 -0.54 -10.10
N ARG A 29 -6.83 -1.12 -8.90
CA ARG A 29 -8.12 -1.24 -8.20
C ARG A 29 -8.16 -0.29 -7.03
N ASN A 30 -9.12 0.60 -7.08
CA ASN A 30 -9.31 1.60 -6.06
C ASN A 30 -10.49 1.22 -5.16
N PHE A 31 -10.20 0.82 -3.92
CA PHE A 31 -11.19 0.37 -2.94
C PHE A 31 -11.55 1.44 -1.91
N TYR A 32 -10.99 2.64 -1.99
CA TYR A 32 -11.39 3.71 -1.09
C TYR A 32 -12.53 4.55 -1.69
N ASP A 33 -13.45 4.97 -0.82
CA ASP A 33 -14.58 5.86 -1.11
C ASP A 33 -14.38 7.16 -0.31
N GLN A 34 -15.09 8.23 -0.66
CA GLN A 34 -15.15 9.44 0.15
C GLN A 34 -15.81 9.18 1.52
N ASP A 35 -16.72 8.20 1.61
CA ASP A 35 -17.23 7.69 2.87
C ASP A 35 -16.24 6.68 3.48
N ILE A 36 -15.50 7.10 4.50
CA ILE A 36 -14.51 6.28 5.18
C ILE A 36 -15.06 4.94 5.67
N ASN A 37 -16.33 4.88 6.06
CA ASN A 37 -16.94 3.65 6.56
C ASN A 37 -17.15 2.60 5.46
N LYS A 38 -17.19 3.02 4.19
CA LYS A 38 -17.25 2.13 3.02
C LYS A 38 -15.87 1.77 2.49
N SER A 39 -14.85 2.51 2.92
CA SER A 39 -13.46 2.37 2.45
C SER A 39 -12.64 1.39 3.29
N LEU A 40 -13.15 0.94 4.44
CA LEU A 40 -12.40 0.08 5.34
C LEU A 40 -12.63 -1.38 5.00
N LEU A 41 -11.63 -2.03 4.41
CA LEU A 41 -11.68 -3.46 4.08
C LEU A 41 -11.14 -4.32 5.21
N ASP A 42 -11.86 -5.38 5.56
CA ASP A 42 -11.37 -6.38 6.49
C ASP A 42 -10.03 -6.96 6.04
N TYR A 43 -9.07 -7.01 6.94
CA TYR A 43 -7.70 -7.43 6.60
C TYR A 43 -7.63 -8.88 6.14
N GLN A 44 -8.31 -9.79 6.84
CA GLN A 44 -8.22 -11.23 6.54
C GLN A 44 -8.87 -11.54 5.20
N GLN A 45 -10.07 -11.00 4.95
CA GLN A 45 -10.76 -11.19 3.67
C GLN A 45 -9.96 -10.61 2.50
N THR A 46 -9.34 -9.45 2.70
CA THR A 46 -8.53 -8.81 1.66
C THR A 46 -7.25 -9.60 1.41
N HIS A 47 -6.61 -10.11 2.47
CA HIS A 47 -5.44 -10.98 2.37
C HIS A 47 -5.77 -12.28 1.61
N GLU A 48 -6.91 -12.91 1.90
CA GLU A 48 -7.36 -14.12 1.19
C GLU A 48 -7.58 -13.85 -0.30
N LYS A 49 -8.24 -12.75 -0.66
CA LYS A 49 -8.44 -12.33 -2.06
C LYS A 49 -7.10 -12.09 -2.77
N MET A 50 -6.19 -11.35 -2.15
CA MET A 50 -4.86 -11.07 -2.69
C MET A 50 -4.04 -12.36 -2.88
N LEU A 51 -4.09 -13.27 -1.92
CA LEU A 51 -3.41 -14.56 -2.00
C LEU A 51 -3.99 -15.43 -3.11
N HIS A 52 -5.32 -15.50 -3.21
CA HIS A 52 -6.03 -16.21 -4.28
C HIS A 52 -5.65 -15.67 -5.66
N PHE A 53 -5.64 -14.34 -5.84
CA PHE A 53 -5.18 -13.71 -7.07
C PHE A 53 -3.75 -14.13 -7.42
N THR A 54 -2.83 -14.00 -6.45
CA THR A 54 -1.41 -14.30 -6.67
C THR A 54 -1.15 -15.77 -7.02
N GLN A 55 -1.92 -16.70 -6.44
CA GLN A 55 -1.76 -18.13 -6.68
C GLN A 55 -2.35 -18.59 -8.02
N ASN A 56 -3.42 -17.94 -8.49
CA ASN A 56 -4.15 -18.35 -9.68
C ASN A 56 -3.74 -17.58 -10.95
N ARG A 57 -2.87 -16.56 -10.84
CA ARG A 57 -2.41 -15.82 -12.01
C ARG A 57 -1.49 -16.68 -12.90
N CYS A 58 -1.66 -16.56 -14.20
CA CYS A 58 -0.82 -17.17 -15.24
C CYS A 58 0.20 -16.15 -15.81
N GLU A 59 0.89 -16.49 -16.88
CA GLU A 59 1.88 -15.61 -17.53
C GLU A 59 1.23 -14.38 -18.18
N ASP A 60 0.00 -14.53 -18.69
CA ASP A 60 -0.75 -13.45 -19.34
C ASP A 60 -1.55 -12.57 -18.36
N THR A 61 -1.61 -12.95 -17.07
CA THR A 61 -2.32 -12.15 -16.07
C THR A 61 -1.62 -10.82 -15.86
N ALA A 62 -2.32 -9.70 -16.06
CA ALA A 62 -1.81 -8.37 -15.80
C ALA A 62 -1.35 -8.20 -14.35
N ASP A 63 -0.39 -7.32 -14.13
CA ASP A 63 0.01 -6.91 -12.79
C ASP A 63 -1.05 -5.95 -12.23
N GLU A 64 -1.33 -6.10 -10.94
CA GLU A 64 -2.32 -5.26 -10.27
C GLU A 64 -1.74 -4.54 -9.06
N ILE A 65 -2.22 -3.32 -8.79
CA ILE A 65 -2.09 -2.67 -7.50
C ILE A 65 -3.48 -2.36 -6.91
N TRP A 66 -3.62 -2.58 -5.61
CA TRP A 66 -4.87 -2.33 -4.89
C TRP A 66 -4.65 -1.23 -3.85
N LEU A 67 -5.36 -0.12 -3.99
CA LEU A 67 -5.33 1.01 -3.05
C LEU A 67 -6.52 0.90 -2.11
N LEU A 68 -6.26 0.85 -0.81
CA LEU A 68 -7.29 0.59 0.19
C LEU A 68 -6.92 1.12 1.58
N GLN A 69 -7.84 0.97 2.51
CA GLN A 69 -7.65 1.21 3.94
C GLN A 69 -8.17 0.01 4.74
N HIS A 70 -7.65 -0.19 5.95
CA HIS A 70 -8.13 -1.20 6.89
C HIS A 70 -8.72 -0.58 8.15
N PRO A 71 -9.60 -1.28 8.86
CA PRO A 71 -9.91 -0.99 10.26
C PRO A 71 -8.65 -1.06 11.13
N LYS A 72 -8.73 -0.56 12.37
CA LYS A 72 -7.62 -0.66 13.33
C LYS A 72 -7.21 -2.11 13.55
N ILE A 73 -5.95 -2.43 13.21
CA ILE A 73 -5.39 -3.77 13.33
C ILE A 73 -3.86 -3.74 13.44
N PHE A 74 -3.30 -4.57 14.30
CA PHE A 74 -1.88 -4.90 14.29
C PHE A 74 -1.65 -6.15 13.45
N THR A 75 -0.66 -6.10 12.54
CA THR A 75 -0.24 -7.26 11.76
C THR A 75 1.18 -7.63 12.13
N GLN A 76 1.43 -8.90 12.44
CA GLN A 76 2.77 -9.44 12.63
C GLN A 76 3.23 -10.14 11.36
N GLY A 77 4.31 -9.68 10.76
CA GLY A 77 4.94 -10.33 9.62
C GLY A 77 5.75 -11.57 10.04
N GLN A 78 6.41 -12.21 9.07
CA GLN A 78 7.16 -13.45 9.29
C GLN A 78 8.30 -13.36 10.32
N ALA A 79 8.90 -12.17 10.47
CA ALA A 79 9.91 -11.90 11.50
C ALA A 79 9.30 -11.39 12.81
N GLY A 80 7.96 -11.39 12.92
CA GLY A 80 7.23 -10.85 14.08
C GLY A 80 7.55 -11.63 15.36
N LYS A 81 7.84 -10.87 16.42
CA LYS A 81 8.05 -11.40 17.76
C LYS A 81 7.01 -10.82 18.70
N ALA A 82 6.44 -11.65 19.56
CA ALA A 82 5.40 -11.24 20.51
C ALA A 82 5.84 -10.08 21.41
N GLU A 83 7.12 -10.03 21.78
CA GLU A 83 7.72 -8.99 22.63
C GLU A 83 7.64 -7.57 22.03
N HIS A 84 7.41 -7.46 20.72
CA HIS A 84 7.26 -6.17 20.05
C HIS A 84 5.82 -5.64 20.05
N VAL A 85 4.86 -6.41 20.56
CA VAL A 85 3.50 -5.94 20.89
C VAL A 85 3.49 -5.60 22.38
N LEU A 86 3.66 -4.34 22.73
CA LEU A 86 3.78 -3.89 24.11
C LEU A 86 2.42 -3.89 24.81
N PHE A 87 1.39 -3.40 24.11
CA PHE A 87 0.02 -3.34 24.62
C PHE A 87 -0.98 -3.26 23.47
N ALA A 88 -1.61 -4.36 23.10
CA ALA A 88 -2.60 -4.38 22.01
C ALA A 88 -3.91 -3.65 22.38
N GLY A 89 -4.31 -3.74 23.65
CA GLY A 89 -5.60 -3.19 24.09
C GLY A 89 -6.76 -3.87 23.39
N ASP A 90 -7.62 -3.06 22.80
CA ASP A 90 -8.81 -3.47 22.03
C ASP A 90 -8.53 -3.71 20.53
N ILE A 91 -7.30 -3.43 20.07
CA ILE A 91 -6.94 -3.58 18.66
C ILE A 91 -6.53 -5.04 18.39
N PRO A 92 -7.16 -5.72 17.43
CA PRO A 92 -6.81 -7.09 17.06
C PRO A 92 -5.34 -7.22 16.62
N VAL A 93 -4.70 -8.32 16.97
CA VAL A 93 -3.36 -8.70 16.51
C VAL A 93 -3.49 -9.95 15.65
N VAL A 94 -3.07 -9.87 14.38
CA VAL A 94 -3.13 -11.01 13.46
C VAL A 94 -1.74 -11.36 12.94
N GLN A 95 -1.51 -12.67 12.78
CA GLN A 95 -0.32 -13.16 12.12
C GLN A 95 -0.51 -13.06 10.60
N SER A 96 0.50 -12.52 9.91
CA SER A 96 0.51 -12.36 8.45
C SER A 96 1.78 -13.00 7.87
N ASP A 97 1.70 -13.39 6.60
CA ASP A 97 2.86 -13.95 5.88
C ASP A 97 3.68 -12.87 5.13
N ARG A 98 3.35 -11.58 5.29
CA ARG A 98 4.17 -10.48 4.78
C ARG A 98 5.57 -10.46 5.40
N GLY A 99 6.49 -9.80 4.74
CA GLY A 99 7.81 -9.53 5.31
C GLY A 99 7.75 -8.59 6.52
N GLY A 100 8.84 -8.56 7.29
CA GLY A 100 9.01 -7.65 8.43
C GLY A 100 8.36 -8.13 9.72
N GLN A 101 8.28 -7.21 10.69
CA GLN A 101 7.80 -7.45 12.06
C GLN A 101 6.40 -6.84 12.26
N VAL A 102 6.04 -6.47 13.51
CA VAL A 102 4.74 -5.87 13.79
C VAL A 102 4.63 -4.47 13.18
N THR A 103 3.44 -4.15 12.68
CA THR A 103 3.03 -2.79 12.30
C THR A 103 1.55 -2.58 12.64
N TYR A 104 1.08 -1.35 12.47
CA TYR A 104 -0.30 -0.95 12.67
C TYR A 104 -0.91 -0.49 11.36
N HIS A 105 -2.17 -0.86 11.13
CA HIS A 105 -3.03 -0.32 10.09
C HIS A 105 -4.29 0.28 10.71
N GLY A 106 -4.79 1.35 10.11
CA GLY A 106 -6.00 2.02 10.57
C GLY A 106 -6.52 3.05 9.56
N PRO A 107 -7.72 3.61 9.83
CA PRO A 107 -8.31 4.66 8.99
C PRO A 107 -7.37 5.84 8.81
N GLY A 108 -7.28 6.36 7.58
CA GLY A 108 -6.38 7.45 7.22
C GLY A 108 -4.96 7.00 6.82
N GLN A 109 -4.69 5.68 6.81
CA GLN A 109 -3.47 5.10 6.24
C GLN A 109 -3.79 4.54 4.84
N LEU A 110 -3.04 4.97 3.83
CA LEU A 110 -3.14 4.38 2.50
C LEU A 110 -2.31 3.09 2.47
N VAL A 111 -2.98 1.97 2.30
CA VAL A 111 -2.34 0.67 2.03
C VAL A 111 -2.39 0.40 0.54
N VAL A 112 -1.24 0.02 -0.03
CA VAL A 112 -1.17 -0.40 -1.44
C VAL A 112 -0.60 -1.80 -1.49
N TYR A 113 -1.41 -2.74 -1.98
CA TYR A 113 -0.95 -4.09 -2.29
C TYR A 113 -0.45 -4.15 -3.73
N LEU A 114 0.72 -4.77 -3.93
CA LEU A 114 1.41 -4.81 -5.23
C LEU A 114 1.56 -6.27 -5.67
N MET A 115 0.72 -6.70 -6.60
CA MET A 115 0.77 -8.02 -7.22
C MET A 115 1.51 -7.92 -8.56
N ILE A 116 2.83 -7.85 -8.49
CA ILE A 116 3.75 -7.63 -9.62
C ILE A 116 4.48 -8.93 -9.94
N ASP A 117 4.53 -9.32 -11.20
CA ASP A 117 5.39 -10.41 -11.67
C ASP A 117 6.80 -9.86 -11.95
N ILE A 118 7.66 -9.88 -10.92
CA ILE A 118 9.03 -9.38 -11.02
C ILE A 118 9.90 -10.28 -11.90
N LYS A 119 9.55 -11.57 -12.06
CA LYS A 119 10.26 -12.48 -12.96
C LYS A 119 10.03 -12.05 -14.41
N ARG A 120 8.80 -11.72 -14.81
CA ARG A 120 8.47 -11.18 -16.13
C ARG A 120 9.22 -9.88 -16.43
N LYS A 121 9.37 -9.01 -15.40
CA LYS A 121 10.16 -7.78 -15.50
C LYS A 121 11.68 -7.98 -15.50
N GLY A 122 12.18 -9.19 -15.24
CA GLY A 122 13.60 -9.43 -15.03
C GLY A 122 14.16 -8.78 -13.76
N TRP A 123 13.30 -8.46 -12.79
CA TRP A 123 13.67 -7.76 -11.57
C TRP A 123 13.97 -8.72 -10.42
N GLY A 124 14.88 -8.29 -9.55
CA GLY A 124 15.07 -8.89 -8.23
C GLY A 124 14.21 -8.20 -7.16
N PRO A 125 14.05 -8.84 -5.99
CA PRO A 125 13.29 -8.26 -4.88
C PRO A 125 13.72 -6.84 -4.46
N ARG A 126 15.01 -6.55 -4.52
CA ARG A 126 15.55 -5.23 -4.18
C ARG A 126 15.12 -4.15 -5.15
N GLN A 127 15.05 -4.45 -6.44
CA GLN A 127 14.62 -3.48 -7.45
C GLN A 127 13.15 -3.10 -7.22
N LEU A 128 12.29 -4.07 -6.89
CA LEU A 128 10.90 -3.77 -6.53
C LEU A 128 10.81 -2.90 -5.28
N VAL A 129 11.58 -3.20 -4.23
CA VAL A 129 11.60 -2.39 -3.00
C VAL A 129 12.06 -0.96 -3.31
N SER A 130 13.16 -0.79 -4.05
CA SER A 130 13.67 0.53 -4.43
C SER A 130 12.65 1.31 -5.27
N ALA A 131 12.02 0.68 -6.26
CA ALA A 131 10.99 1.34 -7.07
C ALA A 131 9.80 1.84 -6.23
N ILE A 132 9.37 1.06 -5.23
CA ILE A 132 8.30 1.47 -4.32
C ILE A 132 8.77 2.64 -3.41
N GLU A 133 9.98 2.56 -2.87
CA GLU A 133 10.55 3.63 -2.04
C GLU A 133 10.71 4.92 -2.84
N ASP A 134 11.20 4.84 -4.07
CA ASP A 134 11.36 5.98 -4.97
C ASP A 134 10.01 6.62 -5.32
N ALA A 135 8.97 5.82 -5.57
CA ALA A 135 7.62 6.32 -5.80
C ALA A 135 7.05 7.07 -4.59
N ILE A 136 7.28 6.56 -3.38
CA ILE A 136 6.85 7.24 -2.14
C ILE A 136 7.63 8.55 -1.97
N VAL A 137 8.93 8.56 -2.19
CA VAL A 137 9.76 9.77 -2.08
C VAL A 137 9.32 10.82 -3.08
N ALA A 138 9.08 10.43 -4.34
CA ALA A 138 8.56 11.32 -5.37
C ALA A 138 7.20 11.91 -4.97
N THR A 139 6.28 11.06 -4.48
CA THR A 139 4.98 11.50 -3.97
C THR A 139 5.14 12.52 -2.86
N LEU A 140 5.95 12.25 -1.84
CA LEU A 140 6.14 13.15 -0.70
C LEU A 140 6.77 14.48 -1.13
N LYS A 141 7.63 14.45 -2.14
CA LYS A 141 8.24 15.64 -2.72
C LYS A 141 7.21 16.57 -3.38
N ASP A 142 6.16 16.03 -4.00
CA ASP A 142 5.07 16.84 -4.55
C ASP A 142 4.31 17.63 -3.47
N PHE A 143 4.35 17.12 -2.23
CA PHE A 143 3.82 17.80 -1.05
C PHE A 143 4.88 18.58 -0.27
N ALA A 144 6.06 18.84 -0.86
CA ALA A 144 7.18 19.55 -0.24
C ALA A 144 7.68 18.88 1.07
N ILE A 145 7.55 17.57 1.19
CA ILE A 145 8.07 16.77 2.30
C ILE A 145 9.37 16.11 1.85
N ASP A 146 10.49 16.55 2.43
CA ASP A 146 11.80 15.93 2.17
C ASP A 146 11.93 14.61 2.92
N SER A 147 12.17 13.53 2.16
CA SER A 147 12.18 12.17 2.68
C SER A 147 13.18 11.28 1.95
N ALA A 148 13.62 10.22 2.61
CA ALA A 148 14.55 9.27 2.04
C ALA A 148 14.32 7.85 2.56
N PRO A 149 14.66 6.81 1.78
CA PRO A 149 14.70 5.44 2.25
C PRO A 149 15.93 5.18 3.14
N LYS A 150 15.87 4.09 3.91
CA LYS A 150 17.04 3.60 4.67
C LYS A 150 17.39 2.18 4.26
N LYS A 151 18.67 1.97 3.94
CA LYS A 151 19.18 0.67 3.47
C LYS A 151 18.91 -0.47 4.45
N GLU A 152 19.07 -0.21 5.75
CA GLU A 152 18.99 -1.22 6.81
C GLU A 152 17.56 -1.48 7.30
N ALA A 153 16.61 -0.60 6.98
CA ALA A 153 15.25 -0.66 7.48
C ALA A 153 14.26 -0.21 6.41
N PRO A 154 13.84 -1.11 5.48
CA PRO A 154 12.97 -0.77 4.36
C PRO A 154 11.79 0.09 4.75
N GLY A 155 11.53 1.14 3.95
CA GLY A 155 10.53 2.17 4.19
C GLY A 155 11.08 3.56 3.96
N VAL A 156 10.19 4.57 4.05
CA VAL A 156 10.56 5.96 3.81
C VAL A 156 10.46 6.76 5.10
N TYR A 157 11.44 7.63 5.28
CA TYR A 157 11.66 8.39 6.52
C TYR A 157 11.76 9.88 6.22
N VAL A 158 11.25 10.69 7.15
CA VAL A 158 11.39 12.14 7.17
C VAL A 158 12.39 12.51 8.25
N LYS A 159 13.34 13.38 7.90
CA LYS A 159 14.31 13.89 8.85
C LYS A 159 13.63 14.89 9.79
N GLN A 160 13.76 14.67 11.09
CA GLN A 160 13.23 15.57 12.11
C GLN A 160 14.37 16.17 12.95
N THR A 161 14.04 17.09 13.85
CA THR A 161 15.01 17.74 14.74
C THR A 161 15.78 16.71 15.60
N ILE A 162 15.09 15.63 16.01
CA ILE A 162 15.68 14.54 16.78
C ILE A 162 15.46 13.24 16.03
N GLY A 163 16.48 12.80 15.28
CA GLY A 163 16.46 11.57 14.51
C GLY A 163 15.56 11.62 13.28
N ASP A 164 15.12 10.44 12.81
CA ASP A 164 14.25 10.29 11.66
C ASP A 164 12.94 9.62 12.08
N ALA A 165 11.83 10.08 11.53
CA ALA A 165 10.53 9.47 11.73
C ALA A 165 10.07 8.71 10.48
N LYS A 166 9.56 7.49 10.65
CA LYS A 166 9.08 6.67 9.55
C LYS A 166 7.68 7.12 9.14
N ILE A 167 7.51 7.46 7.86
CA ILE A 167 6.23 7.89 7.28
C ILE A 167 5.57 6.78 6.47
N ALA A 168 6.36 5.87 5.89
CA ALA A 168 5.84 4.73 5.15
C ALA A 168 6.60 3.45 5.49
N SER A 169 5.86 2.35 5.61
CA SER A 169 6.36 1.01 5.90
C SER A 169 6.20 0.11 4.68
N LEU A 170 7.16 -0.80 4.46
CA LEU A 170 7.11 -1.81 3.41
C LEU A 170 7.14 -3.21 4.04
N GLY A 171 6.30 -4.10 3.50
CA GLY A 171 6.23 -5.48 3.96
C GLY A 171 5.80 -6.41 2.84
N LEU A 172 6.67 -6.60 1.84
CA LEU A 172 6.41 -7.47 0.69
C LEU A 172 6.61 -8.95 1.01
N ARG A 173 5.90 -9.79 0.28
CA ARG A 173 6.17 -11.21 0.13
C ARG A 173 6.38 -11.51 -1.35
N ILE A 174 7.37 -12.34 -1.67
CA ILE A 174 7.62 -12.82 -3.03
C ILE A 174 7.55 -14.33 -3.04
N LYS A 175 6.73 -14.90 -3.91
CA LYS A 175 6.60 -16.33 -4.12
C LYS A 175 6.63 -16.62 -5.62
N GLN A 176 7.54 -17.49 -6.04
CA GLN A 176 7.69 -17.88 -7.45
C GLN A 176 7.89 -16.67 -8.41
N GLY A 177 8.57 -15.62 -7.97
CA GLY A 177 8.80 -14.41 -8.77
C GLY A 177 7.64 -13.42 -8.81
N ARG A 178 6.59 -13.64 -8.00
CA ARG A 178 5.39 -12.79 -7.91
C ARG A 178 5.31 -12.17 -6.53
N SER A 179 5.14 -10.85 -6.48
CA SER A 179 4.96 -10.11 -5.23
C SER A 179 3.50 -10.11 -4.78
N PHE A 180 3.29 -9.93 -3.49
CA PHE A 180 2.02 -9.61 -2.85
C PHE A 180 2.25 -8.92 -1.52
N HIS A 181 1.22 -8.39 -0.85
CA HIS A 181 1.35 -7.32 0.12
C HIS A 181 2.00 -6.08 -0.52
N GLY A 182 2.60 -5.19 0.26
CA GLY A 182 3.11 -3.97 -0.32
C GLY A 182 3.58 -2.93 0.69
N LEU A 183 3.00 -1.74 0.60
CA LEU A 183 3.34 -0.58 1.41
C LEU A 183 2.15 -0.08 2.24
N ALA A 184 2.46 0.69 3.28
CA ALA A 184 1.51 1.47 4.06
C ALA A 184 2.07 2.87 4.28
N LEU A 185 1.41 3.90 3.72
CA LEU A 185 1.74 5.31 3.84
C LEU A 185 0.79 5.99 4.84
N ASN A 186 1.34 6.56 5.89
CA ASN A 186 0.57 7.29 6.90
C ASN A 186 0.18 8.66 6.35
N ILE A 187 -1.12 8.95 6.19
CA ILE A 187 -1.59 10.23 5.61
C ILE A 187 -2.24 11.12 6.68
N ASP A 188 -3.39 10.73 7.20
CA ASP A 188 -4.12 11.44 8.26
C ASP A 188 -4.83 10.42 9.16
N MET A 189 -4.09 9.84 10.09
CA MET A 189 -4.53 8.73 10.90
C MET A 189 -4.24 8.95 12.39
N ASP A 190 -4.86 8.11 13.23
CA ASP A 190 -4.52 8.02 14.65
C ASP A 190 -3.15 7.35 14.81
N MET A 191 -2.15 8.13 15.27
CA MET A 191 -0.77 7.67 15.44
C MET A 191 -0.52 7.03 16.80
N GLU A 192 -1.47 7.14 17.76
CA GLU A 192 -1.29 6.60 19.12
C GLU A 192 -1.01 5.09 19.14
N PRO A 193 -1.69 4.24 18.33
CA PRO A 193 -1.44 2.81 18.36
C PRO A 193 0.00 2.40 18.01
N PHE A 194 0.75 3.21 17.27
CA PHE A 194 2.18 2.93 17.04
C PHE A 194 3.02 2.97 18.32
N GLN A 195 2.57 3.68 19.37
CA GLN A 195 3.25 3.70 20.67
C GLN A 195 3.02 2.42 21.49
N ARG A 196 2.04 1.61 21.08
CA ARG A 196 1.71 0.32 21.72
C ARG A 196 2.52 -0.85 21.18
N ILE A 197 3.39 -0.60 20.22
CA ILE A 197 4.24 -1.61 19.57
C ILE A 197 5.67 -1.08 19.41
N ASN A 198 6.61 -1.97 19.08
CA ASN A 198 7.92 -1.59 18.54
C ASN A 198 7.87 -1.76 17.02
N PRO A 199 7.55 -0.69 16.25
CA PRO A 199 7.36 -0.80 14.82
C PRO A 199 8.61 -1.37 14.13
N CYS A 200 8.43 -2.32 13.24
CA CYS A 200 9.53 -3.02 12.56
C CYS A 200 10.56 -3.67 13.53
N GLY A 201 10.21 -3.89 14.80
CA GLY A 201 11.10 -4.44 15.81
C GLY A 201 12.10 -3.46 16.43
N TYR A 202 12.01 -2.18 16.10
CA TYR A 202 12.90 -1.16 16.65
C TYR A 202 12.24 -0.44 17.83
N VAL A 203 12.86 -0.54 18.99
CA VAL A 203 12.39 0.15 20.21
C VAL A 203 12.50 1.67 19.99
N GLY A 204 11.41 2.39 20.26
CA GLY A 204 11.39 3.85 20.18
C GLY A 204 11.45 4.42 18.76
N MET A 205 11.16 3.62 17.72
CA MET A 205 11.06 4.14 16.36
C MET A 205 9.97 5.22 16.28
N ALA A 206 10.38 6.45 15.94
CA ALA A 206 9.43 7.52 15.70
C ALA A 206 8.65 7.27 14.40
N MET A 207 7.34 7.48 14.47
CA MET A 207 6.43 7.40 13.32
C MET A 207 5.83 8.77 13.06
N THR A 208 5.63 9.11 11.79
CA THR A 208 4.97 10.35 11.36
C THR A 208 3.97 10.10 10.25
N GLN A 209 3.29 11.15 9.80
CA GLN A 209 2.28 11.11 8.76
C GLN A 209 2.31 12.41 7.94
N VAL A 210 1.80 12.37 6.71
CA VAL A 210 1.78 13.50 5.76
C VAL A 210 1.17 14.75 6.40
N LYS A 211 0.02 14.61 7.06
CA LYS A 211 -0.66 15.72 7.75
C LYS A 211 0.23 16.42 8.76
N THR A 212 0.96 15.68 9.57
CA THR A 212 1.86 16.22 10.59
C THR A 212 2.99 17.02 9.97
N GLU A 213 3.60 16.52 8.90
CA GLU A 213 4.70 17.20 8.20
C GLU A 213 4.22 18.48 7.50
N LEU A 214 3.05 18.44 6.87
CA LEU A 214 2.45 19.63 6.24
C LEU A 214 2.06 20.69 7.29
N PHE A 215 1.55 20.27 8.45
CA PHE A 215 1.23 21.19 9.54
C PHE A 215 2.50 21.87 10.08
N ALA A 216 3.56 21.09 10.32
CA ALA A 216 4.85 21.59 10.79
C ALA A 216 5.48 22.60 9.80
N SER A 217 5.32 22.37 8.51
CA SER A 217 5.79 23.24 7.42
C SER A 217 4.86 24.43 7.14
N LYS A 218 3.72 24.54 7.83
CA LYS A 218 2.66 25.54 7.60
C LYS A 218 2.04 25.49 6.19
N LEU A 219 2.09 24.33 5.54
CA LEU A 219 1.52 24.10 4.21
C LEU A 219 0.10 23.50 4.28
N LEU A 220 -0.33 23.01 5.44
CA LEU A 220 -1.65 22.45 5.63
C LEU A 220 -2.70 23.56 5.78
N THR A 221 -3.62 23.65 4.83
CA THR A 221 -4.80 24.52 4.89
C THR A 221 -6.06 23.66 5.12
N ALA A 222 -7.18 24.30 5.51
CA ALA A 222 -8.45 23.61 5.65
C ALA A 222 -8.94 22.97 4.33
N GLU A 223 -8.61 23.56 3.19
CA GLU A 223 -8.95 23.05 1.86
C GLU A 223 -8.10 21.83 1.52
N THR A 224 -6.77 21.93 1.65
CA THR A 224 -5.86 20.81 1.36
C THR A 224 -6.10 19.63 2.30
N GLN A 225 -6.52 19.87 3.54
CA GLN A 225 -6.83 18.78 4.47
C GLN A 225 -8.03 17.94 4.01
N LYS A 226 -9.07 18.55 3.42
CA LYS A 226 -10.26 17.83 2.97
C LYS A 226 -9.97 16.84 1.83
N THR A 227 -9.03 17.18 0.96
CA THR A 227 -8.67 16.37 -0.21
C THR A 227 -7.35 15.62 -0.04
N LEU A 228 -6.72 15.70 1.15
CA LEU A 228 -5.37 15.21 1.37
C LEU A 228 -5.19 13.74 1.01
N PHE A 229 -6.09 12.88 1.50
CA PHE A 229 -6.01 11.44 1.25
C PHE A 229 -6.11 11.12 -0.25
N GLU A 230 -7.08 11.72 -0.93
CA GLU A 230 -7.29 11.51 -2.37
C GLU A 230 -6.11 12.07 -3.20
N SER A 231 -5.63 13.27 -2.86
CA SER A 231 -4.51 13.89 -3.55
C SER A 231 -3.23 13.06 -3.41
N VAL A 232 -2.90 12.60 -2.19
CA VAL A 232 -1.74 11.74 -1.95
C VAL A 232 -1.89 10.39 -2.64
N SER A 233 -3.08 9.79 -2.62
CA SER A 233 -3.35 8.51 -3.29
C SER A 233 -3.17 8.62 -4.81
N THR A 234 -3.64 9.72 -5.41
CA THR A 234 -3.52 9.99 -6.84
C THR A 234 -2.06 10.16 -7.25
N GLN A 235 -1.27 10.93 -6.50
CA GLN A 235 0.16 11.12 -6.78
C GLN A 235 0.94 9.81 -6.59
N LEU A 236 0.66 9.06 -5.52
CA LEU A 236 1.34 7.78 -5.29
C LEU A 236 1.03 6.76 -6.40
N LYS A 237 -0.21 6.69 -6.88
CA LYS A 237 -0.58 5.86 -8.03
C LYS A 237 0.22 6.23 -9.27
N HIS A 238 0.32 7.52 -9.56
CA HIS A 238 1.10 8.04 -10.70
C HIS A 238 2.57 7.62 -10.60
N HIS A 239 3.23 7.95 -9.50
CA HIS A 239 4.65 7.61 -9.31
C HIS A 239 4.90 6.11 -9.22
N LEU A 240 3.98 5.31 -8.66
CA LEU A 240 4.11 3.85 -8.71
C LEU A 240 4.06 3.34 -10.16
N THR A 241 3.18 3.88 -11.01
CA THR A 241 3.12 3.51 -12.42
C THR A 241 4.45 3.77 -13.11
N GLU A 242 5.04 4.94 -12.90
CA GLU A 242 6.33 5.31 -13.49
C GLU A 242 7.50 4.50 -12.92
N CYS A 243 7.66 4.47 -11.59
CA CYS A 243 8.78 3.79 -10.94
C CYS A 243 8.76 2.27 -11.11
N LEU A 244 7.57 1.69 -11.30
CA LEU A 244 7.41 0.27 -11.65
C LEU A 244 7.59 0.01 -13.15
N ASP A 245 7.94 1.02 -13.95
CA ASP A 245 8.20 0.91 -15.38
C ASP A 245 6.98 0.36 -16.17
N TYR A 246 5.82 0.99 -15.96
CA TYR A 246 4.63 0.81 -16.78
C TYR A 246 4.37 2.05 -17.62
N ALA A 247 3.98 1.86 -18.89
CA ALA A 247 3.67 2.98 -19.78
C ALA A 247 2.45 3.78 -19.33
N ASN A 248 1.47 3.07 -18.76
CA ASN A 248 0.24 3.64 -18.25
C ASN A 248 -0.45 2.67 -17.26
N ASN A 249 -1.54 3.12 -16.67
CA ASN A 249 -2.40 2.27 -15.85
C ASN A 249 -3.86 2.38 -16.31
N ILE A 250 -4.64 1.33 -15.99
CA ILE A 250 -6.09 1.29 -16.22
C ILE A 250 -6.75 1.08 -14.86
N GLU A 251 -7.65 1.99 -14.49
CA GLU A 251 -8.47 1.82 -13.29
C GLU A 251 -9.66 0.92 -13.60
N LEU A 252 -9.80 -0.14 -12.82
CA LEU A 252 -10.96 -1.01 -12.86
C LEU A 252 -11.75 -0.89 -11.55
N PRO A 253 -13.07 -1.14 -11.60
CA PRO A 253 -13.88 -1.23 -10.39
C PRO A 253 -13.31 -2.23 -9.39
N ALA A 254 -13.49 -1.93 -8.11
CA ALA A 254 -13.05 -2.75 -6.98
C ALA A 254 -13.89 -4.03 -6.80
#